data_8df41c3983465f95eebc545b1d2073bc
#
_entry.id   8df41c3983465f95eebc545b1d2073bc
#
_cell.length_a   1.000
_cell.length_b   1.000
_cell.length_c   1.000
_cell.angle_alpha   90.00
_cell.angle_beta   90.00
_cell.angle_gamma   90.00
#
_symmetry.space_group_name_H-M   'P 1'
#
loop_
_entity.id
_entity.type
_entity.pdbx_description
1 polymer ?
#
loop_
_entity_poly.entity_id
_entity_poly.type
_entity_poly.pdbx_seq_one_letter_code
_entity_poly.pdbx_strand_id
1 'polypeptide(L)'
;MNLSKLAEISEGQLFGEVTSIDSFSIDSRTLKQNDLYIALEGKNYDGAQFIPEAINKGAVGIISNNQIEQDIPNIVVASTYEFMERVAKYNRSKFSGKVIGITGTNGKTSTKQILSNLLNDGKSCHKTLGNKNNQIGVPYTLLSLKNVHDFSVIEMGTSESGEIAILNNQVKPDIAAITNVSIGHLDGLRDTESIAREKGNILNFYNDNGVAVLPKDSVFFDFWSKKTNAKEIITFGFQENSDFKVSDIEIDIINNSSNFYLRFDGKKEKFFINGASRHSPLNAALSVAAAIYCGCPLSNIKKRLKFIDLPERRLAISNSLRGSLLIDDSYNSNPASLKNAVDSLEGLKRKKVCILGDMKELGSDSQKIHQEMYEYISERVDQIFCIGDEWSTCSPNEKKDLSIFENQDDLYSHLISIIDKKTILLVKGSRSTRMDLLADKLKE
;
A
#
# COMPACT_ATOMS: atom_id res chain seq x y z
N MET A 1 18.47 -21.80 2.60
CA MET A 1 18.69 -21.98 4.08
C MET A 1 18.14 -23.34 4.43
N ASN A 2 18.75 -24.09 5.34
CA ASN A 2 18.22 -25.39 5.78
C ASN A 2 17.56 -25.30 7.16
N LEU A 3 16.83 -26.35 7.55
CA LEU A 3 16.05 -26.36 8.79
C LEU A 3 16.95 -26.28 10.04
N SER A 4 18.12 -26.89 10.04
CA SER A 4 19.06 -26.79 11.18
C SER A 4 19.49 -25.35 11.45
N LYS A 5 19.77 -24.58 10.38
CA LYS A 5 20.14 -23.16 10.54
C LYS A 5 18.96 -22.31 11.01
N LEU A 6 17.75 -22.63 10.58
CA LEU A 6 16.53 -21.96 11.06
C LEU A 6 16.28 -22.24 12.54
N ALA A 7 16.44 -23.49 12.98
CA ALA A 7 16.32 -23.87 14.38
C ALA A 7 17.35 -23.14 15.26
N GLU A 8 18.61 -23.04 14.81
CA GLU A 8 19.66 -22.27 15.50
C GLU A 8 19.28 -20.79 15.64
N ILE A 9 18.86 -20.13 14.53
CA ILE A 9 18.50 -18.69 14.54
C ILE A 9 17.30 -18.42 15.45
N SER A 10 16.33 -19.32 15.47
CA SER A 10 15.09 -19.16 16.23
C SER A 10 15.17 -19.68 17.68
N GLU A 11 16.27 -20.34 18.05
CA GLU A 11 16.38 -21.09 19.32
C GLU A 11 15.31 -22.18 19.45
N GLY A 12 14.89 -22.74 18.31
CA GLY A 12 13.88 -23.78 18.21
C GLY A 12 14.47 -25.18 18.24
N GLN A 13 13.66 -26.18 18.57
CA GLN A 13 14.02 -27.59 18.55
C GLN A 13 13.60 -28.23 17.22
N LEU A 14 14.56 -28.76 16.46
CA LEU A 14 14.30 -29.47 15.20
C LEU A 14 14.00 -30.96 15.48
N PHE A 15 12.91 -31.46 14.95
CA PHE A 15 12.53 -32.87 14.87
C PHE A 15 12.48 -33.29 13.42
N GLY A 16 12.95 -34.49 13.09
CA GLY A 16 13.03 -35.03 11.73
C GLY A 16 14.31 -34.69 10.98
N GLU A 17 14.35 -35.00 9.70
CA GLU A 17 15.54 -34.86 8.87
C GLU A 17 15.76 -33.43 8.42
N VAL A 18 17.06 -33.12 8.16
CA VAL A 18 17.44 -31.77 7.68
C VAL A 18 17.17 -31.66 6.18
N THR A 19 16.27 -30.78 5.81
CA THR A 19 15.95 -30.48 4.41
C THR A 19 16.25 -29.02 4.05
N SER A 20 16.45 -28.75 2.75
CA SER A 20 16.48 -27.40 2.22
C SER A 20 15.04 -26.91 1.93
N ILE A 21 14.84 -25.62 2.05
CA ILE A 21 13.55 -24.99 1.74
C ILE A 21 13.71 -24.03 0.57
N ASP A 22 12.67 -23.89 -0.24
CA ASP A 22 12.62 -22.92 -1.35
C ASP A 22 12.14 -21.55 -0.85
N SER A 23 11.03 -21.54 -0.10
CA SER A 23 10.44 -20.34 0.47
C SER A 23 9.65 -20.62 1.75
N PHE A 24 9.00 -19.59 2.29
CA PHE A 24 8.14 -19.66 3.47
C PHE A 24 6.69 -19.40 3.09
N SER A 25 5.76 -20.07 3.77
CA SER A 25 4.34 -19.78 3.66
C SER A 25 3.69 -19.63 5.05
N ILE A 26 2.81 -18.65 5.19
CA ILE A 26 1.93 -18.46 6.35
C ILE A 26 0.45 -18.70 6.01
N ASP A 27 0.18 -19.17 4.78
CA ASP A 27 -1.18 -19.40 4.28
C ASP A 27 -1.19 -20.71 3.46
N SER A 28 -1.86 -21.73 4.00
CA SER A 28 -1.99 -23.05 3.36
C SER A 28 -2.61 -23.00 1.96
N ARG A 29 -3.49 -22.01 1.69
CA ARG A 29 -4.18 -21.85 0.42
C ARG A 29 -3.24 -21.49 -0.73
N THR A 30 -2.18 -20.72 -0.44
CA THR A 30 -1.19 -20.22 -1.40
C THR A 30 0.16 -20.90 -1.31
N LEU A 31 0.31 -21.89 -0.42
CA LEU A 31 1.52 -22.68 -0.23
C LEU A 31 1.90 -23.41 -1.53
N LYS A 32 3.19 -23.44 -1.82
CA LYS A 32 3.78 -24.15 -2.95
C LYS A 32 4.57 -25.36 -2.46
N GLN A 33 4.81 -26.29 -3.37
CA GLN A 33 5.69 -27.42 -3.09
C GLN A 33 7.07 -26.90 -2.63
N ASN A 34 7.67 -27.55 -1.64
CA ASN A 34 8.93 -27.20 -0.99
C ASN A 34 8.93 -25.93 -0.13
N ASP A 35 7.76 -25.35 0.16
CA ASP A 35 7.65 -24.28 1.14
C ASP A 35 7.76 -24.82 2.57
N LEU A 36 8.33 -24.00 3.46
CA LEU A 36 8.24 -24.20 4.90
C LEU A 36 7.00 -23.47 5.43
N TYR A 37 6.06 -24.23 5.98
CA TYR A 37 4.84 -23.66 6.53
C TYR A 37 5.06 -23.13 7.96
N ILE A 38 4.70 -21.89 8.22
CA ILE A 38 4.73 -21.26 9.54
C ILE A 38 3.29 -21.22 10.06
N ALA A 39 2.98 -22.05 11.06
CA ALA A 39 1.67 -22.12 11.67
C ALA A 39 1.51 -20.96 12.68
N LEU A 40 1.19 -19.76 12.16
CA LEU A 40 1.02 -18.57 12.99
C LEU A 40 -0.19 -18.70 13.91
N GLU A 41 0.01 -18.40 15.17
CA GLU A 41 -1.03 -18.27 16.17
C GLU A 41 -1.40 -16.79 16.36
N GLY A 42 -2.68 -16.45 16.20
CA GLY A 42 -3.22 -15.11 16.36
C GLY A 42 -4.42 -15.09 17.32
N LYS A 43 -4.88 -13.92 17.74
CA LYS A 43 -6.00 -13.77 18.69
C LYS A 43 -7.29 -14.47 18.25
N ASN A 44 -7.56 -14.52 16.94
CA ASN A 44 -8.79 -15.06 16.36
C ASN A 44 -8.51 -16.17 15.33
N TYR A 45 -7.29 -16.70 15.28
CA TYR A 45 -6.86 -17.59 14.24
C TYR A 45 -5.70 -18.46 14.74
N ASP A 46 -5.82 -19.76 14.52
CA ASP A 46 -4.77 -20.73 14.82
C ASP A 46 -4.32 -21.42 13.53
N GLY A 47 -3.11 -21.10 13.07
CA GLY A 47 -2.49 -21.68 11.88
C GLY A 47 -2.21 -23.17 12.00
N ALA A 48 -2.16 -23.71 13.23
CA ALA A 48 -1.92 -25.15 13.45
C ALA A 48 -3.06 -26.02 12.86
N GLN A 49 -4.29 -25.50 12.79
CA GLN A 49 -5.43 -26.20 12.20
C GLN A 49 -5.23 -26.52 10.71
N PHE A 50 -4.35 -25.79 10.01
CA PHE A 50 -4.09 -25.92 8.59
C PHE A 50 -2.83 -26.74 8.28
N ILE A 51 -2.15 -27.30 9.29
CA ILE A 51 -0.96 -28.14 9.09
C ILE A 51 -1.26 -29.33 8.15
N PRO A 52 -2.37 -30.10 8.32
CA PRO A 52 -2.68 -31.19 7.42
C PRO A 52 -2.85 -30.74 5.95
N GLU A 53 -3.49 -29.57 5.73
CA GLU A 53 -3.64 -29.01 4.39
C GLU A 53 -2.26 -28.59 3.80
N ALA A 54 -1.40 -27.96 4.60
CA ALA A 54 -0.07 -27.55 4.19
C ALA A 54 0.79 -28.76 3.78
N ILE A 55 0.74 -29.86 4.54
CA ILE A 55 1.43 -31.10 4.22
C ILE A 55 0.91 -31.68 2.89
N ASN A 56 -0.40 -31.76 2.72
CA ASN A 56 -1.02 -32.27 1.49
C ASN A 56 -0.65 -31.44 0.25
N LYS A 57 -0.34 -30.16 0.41
CA LYS A 57 0.12 -29.27 -0.67
C LYS A 57 1.63 -29.28 -0.89
N GLY A 58 2.38 -30.12 -0.14
CA GLY A 58 3.81 -30.32 -0.35
C GLY A 58 4.71 -29.40 0.47
N ALA A 59 4.27 -28.98 1.66
CA ALA A 59 5.17 -28.40 2.64
C ALA A 59 6.31 -29.38 2.95
N VAL A 60 7.55 -28.91 3.05
CA VAL A 60 8.71 -29.75 3.38
C VAL A 60 9.09 -29.70 4.86
N GLY A 61 8.38 -28.92 5.64
CA GLY A 61 8.56 -28.79 7.08
C GLY A 61 7.55 -27.81 7.66
N ILE A 62 7.42 -27.86 8.98
CA ILE A 62 6.47 -27.04 9.73
C ILE A 62 7.20 -26.28 10.84
N ILE A 63 6.80 -25.04 11.06
CA ILE A 63 7.13 -24.27 12.26
C ILE A 63 5.88 -24.18 13.11
N SER A 64 5.94 -24.64 14.34
CA SER A 64 4.81 -24.71 15.25
C SER A 64 5.21 -24.49 16.72
N ASN A 65 4.25 -24.21 17.58
CA ASN A 65 4.48 -24.07 19.03
C ASN A 65 4.57 -25.42 19.74
N ASN A 66 4.08 -26.48 19.12
CA ASN A 66 4.08 -27.84 19.67
C ASN A 66 4.64 -28.83 18.64
N GLN A 67 5.19 -29.92 19.13
CA GLN A 67 5.57 -31.04 18.29
C GLN A 67 4.30 -31.60 17.61
N ILE A 68 4.43 -31.92 16.32
CA ILE A 68 3.34 -32.51 15.52
C ILE A 68 3.53 -34.02 15.40
N GLU A 69 2.42 -34.76 15.24
CA GLU A 69 2.43 -36.23 15.14
C GLU A 69 2.75 -36.72 13.71
N GLN A 70 2.64 -35.83 12.72
CA GLN A 70 2.88 -36.17 11.32
C GLN A 70 4.35 -36.41 11.04
N ASP A 71 4.66 -37.35 10.14
CA ASP A 71 6.01 -37.69 9.70
C ASP A 71 6.55 -36.64 8.71
N ILE A 72 6.84 -35.46 9.21
CA ILE A 72 7.43 -34.33 8.47
C ILE A 72 8.36 -33.55 9.39
N PRO A 73 9.49 -32.99 8.90
CA PRO A 73 10.35 -32.15 9.72
C PRO A 73 9.60 -31.00 10.38
N ASN A 74 9.80 -30.85 11.67
CA ASN A 74 9.14 -29.81 12.46
C ASN A 74 10.14 -29.06 13.34
N ILE A 75 10.11 -27.73 13.30
CA ILE A 75 10.83 -26.87 14.26
C ILE A 75 9.80 -26.37 15.28
N VAL A 76 9.95 -26.81 16.54
CA VAL A 76 9.16 -26.34 17.65
C VAL A 76 9.78 -25.10 18.26
N VAL A 77 8.98 -24.05 18.40
CA VAL A 77 9.40 -22.74 18.92
C VAL A 77 8.42 -22.23 19.97
N ALA A 78 8.88 -21.39 20.88
CA ALA A 78 8.02 -20.77 21.89
C ALA A 78 6.95 -19.87 21.25
N SER A 79 7.31 -19.20 20.13
CA SER A 79 6.40 -18.33 19.38
C SER A 79 6.75 -18.39 17.89
N THR A 80 5.79 -18.78 17.05
CA THR A 80 5.95 -18.79 15.59
C THR A 80 6.09 -17.37 15.03
N TYR A 81 5.55 -16.38 15.72
CA TYR A 81 5.75 -14.97 15.39
C TYR A 81 7.21 -14.53 15.66
N GLU A 82 7.75 -14.85 16.85
CA GLU A 82 9.16 -14.55 17.18
C GLU A 82 10.13 -15.30 16.27
N PHE A 83 9.83 -16.53 15.90
CA PHE A 83 10.59 -17.25 14.86
C PHE A 83 10.71 -16.40 13.60
N MET A 84 9.58 -15.92 13.09
CA MET A 84 9.54 -15.12 11.87
C MET A 84 10.35 -13.83 12.00
N GLU A 85 10.23 -13.12 13.14
CA GLU A 85 11.03 -11.91 13.40
C GLU A 85 12.53 -12.17 13.48
N ARG A 86 12.96 -13.22 14.17
CA ARG A 86 14.38 -13.58 14.32
C ARG A 86 15.02 -13.92 12.98
N VAL A 87 14.31 -14.74 12.16
CA VAL A 87 14.79 -15.10 10.81
C VAL A 87 14.79 -13.88 9.90
N ALA A 88 13.77 -13.02 9.96
CA ALA A 88 13.71 -11.76 9.22
C ALA A 88 14.89 -10.82 9.57
N LYS A 89 15.17 -10.62 10.84
CA LYS A 89 16.32 -9.83 11.33
C LYS A 89 17.65 -10.43 10.89
N TYR A 90 17.77 -11.76 10.93
CA TYR A 90 18.97 -12.45 10.43
C TYR A 90 19.16 -12.20 8.93
N ASN A 91 18.14 -12.41 8.10
CA ASN A 91 18.22 -12.16 6.66
C ASN A 91 18.57 -10.69 6.36
N ARG A 92 17.94 -9.73 7.08
CA ARG A 92 18.25 -8.30 6.95
C ARG A 92 19.72 -7.99 7.33
N SER A 93 20.24 -8.61 8.38
CA SER A 93 21.64 -8.39 8.82
C SER A 93 22.68 -8.93 7.84
N LYS A 94 22.32 -9.90 7.02
CA LYS A 94 23.18 -10.48 5.98
C LYS A 94 23.03 -9.80 4.63
N PHE A 95 21.99 -9.00 4.44
CA PHE A 95 21.74 -8.34 3.18
C PHE A 95 22.65 -7.13 2.99
N SER A 96 23.41 -7.13 1.89
CA SER A 96 24.38 -6.09 1.55
C SER A 96 23.86 -5.04 0.56
N GLY A 97 22.70 -5.29 -0.07
CA GLY A 97 22.05 -4.34 -0.97
C GLY A 97 21.38 -3.19 -0.21
N LYS A 98 20.88 -2.18 -0.94
CA LYS A 98 20.20 -1.03 -0.33
C LYS A 98 18.75 -1.35 0.01
N VAL A 99 18.30 -0.95 1.19
CA VAL A 99 16.92 -1.09 1.66
C VAL A 99 16.23 0.27 1.67
N ILE A 100 15.08 0.34 1.01
CA ILE A 100 14.24 1.53 0.95
C ILE A 100 12.94 1.26 1.72
N GLY A 101 12.72 2.02 2.79
CA GLY A 101 11.49 1.99 3.57
C GLY A 101 10.49 3.06 3.10
N ILE A 102 9.22 2.70 2.95
CA ILE A 102 8.18 3.62 2.51
C ILE A 102 7.01 3.56 3.48
N THR A 103 6.62 4.73 4.02
CA THR A 103 5.36 4.89 4.78
C THR A 103 4.57 6.10 4.28
N GLY A 104 3.41 6.32 4.84
CA GLY A 104 2.50 7.43 4.54
C GLY A 104 1.04 7.04 4.72
N THR A 105 0.11 7.96 4.63
CA THR A 105 -1.31 7.64 4.69
C THR A 105 -1.77 7.02 3.38
N ASN A 106 -1.55 7.69 2.26
CA ASN A 106 -1.92 7.26 0.92
C ASN A 106 -0.68 7.10 0.01
N GLY A 107 -0.79 6.33 -1.08
CA GLY A 107 0.26 6.23 -2.10
C GLY A 107 1.40 5.27 -1.81
N LYS A 108 1.51 4.66 -0.62
CA LYS A 108 2.57 3.70 -0.25
C LYS A 108 2.77 2.59 -1.28
N THR A 109 1.71 1.86 -1.57
CA THR A 109 1.76 0.70 -2.49
C THR A 109 2.07 1.12 -3.92
N SER A 110 1.51 2.26 -4.38
CA SER A 110 1.82 2.81 -5.71
C SER A 110 3.28 3.22 -5.80
N THR A 111 3.80 3.94 -4.80
CA THR A 111 5.22 4.33 -4.72
C THR A 111 6.14 3.12 -4.69
N LYS A 112 5.84 2.11 -3.86
CA LYS A 112 6.57 0.84 -3.82
C LYS A 112 6.61 0.18 -5.20
N GLN A 113 5.47 0.11 -5.90
CA GLN A 113 5.39 -0.51 -7.22
C GLN A 113 6.20 0.27 -8.25
N ILE A 114 6.08 1.60 -8.27
CA ILE A 114 6.85 2.47 -9.15
C ILE A 114 8.35 2.28 -8.87
N LEU A 115 8.77 2.51 -7.63
CA LEU A 115 10.18 2.48 -7.27
C LEU A 115 10.82 1.10 -7.51
N SER A 116 10.17 0.02 -7.11
CA SER A 116 10.69 -1.33 -7.35
C SER A 116 10.85 -1.64 -8.85
N ASN A 117 9.97 -1.13 -9.69
CA ASN A 117 10.09 -1.25 -11.14
C ASN A 117 11.29 -0.45 -11.68
N LEU A 118 11.47 0.79 -11.21
CA LEU A 118 12.61 1.63 -11.62
C LEU A 118 13.95 1.00 -11.22
N LEU A 119 14.03 0.43 -10.02
CA LEU A 119 15.24 -0.21 -9.49
C LEU A 119 15.56 -1.57 -10.14
N ASN A 120 14.58 -2.21 -10.77
CA ASN A 120 14.75 -3.53 -11.42
C ASN A 120 15.34 -3.42 -12.84
N ASP A 121 16.16 -2.43 -13.09
CA ASP A 121 16.79 -2.16 -14.39
C ASP A 121 18.14 -2.84 -14.51
N GLY A 122 18.16 -4.10 -14.98
CA GLY A 122 19.36 -4.94 -15.03
C GLY A 122 19.89 -5.35 -13.65
N LYS A 123 19.13 -5.06 -12.60
CA LYS A 123 19.38 -5.38 -11.19
C LYS A 123 18.20 -6.11 -10.59
N SER A 124 18.40 -6.80 -9.48
CA SER A 124 17.31 -7.53 -8.81
C SER A 124 16.75 -6.70 -7.66
N CYS A 125 15.45 -6.42 -7.70
CA CYS A 125 14.75 -5.67 -6.67
C CYS A 125 13.71 -6.52 -5.93
N HIS A 126 13.97 -6.78 -4.66
CA HIS A 126 13.00 -7.38 -3.73
C HIS A 126 12.00 -6.34 -3.26
N LYS A 127 10.76 -6.72 -2.97
CA LYS A 127 9.72 -5.79 -2.47
C LYS A 127 8.66 -6.48 -1.63
N THR A 128 7.96 -5.69 -0.82
CA THR A 128 6.74 -6.13 -0.13
C THR A 128 5.69 -6.64 -1.14
N LEU A 129 5.21 -7.85 -0.93
CA LEU A 129 4.14 -8.46 -1.74
C LEU A 129 2.76 -7.95 -1.32
N GLY A 130 1.96 -7.50 -2.29
CA GLY A 130 0.62 -6.98 -2.00
C GLY A 130 0.67 -5.83 -0.99
N ASN A 131 -0.14 -5.95 0.06
CA ASN A 131 -0.25 -5.03 1.20
C ASN A 131 0.30 -5.62 2.52
N LYS A 132 1.23 -6.57 2.46
CA LYS A 132 1.83 -7.20 3.65
C LYS A 132 2.80 -6.23 4.36
N ASN A 133 2.26 -5.17 4.93
CA ASN A 133 3.00 -4.00 5.42
C ASN A 133 2.90 -3.76 6.94
N ASN A 134 2.23 -4.66 7.66
CA ASN A 134 2.06 -4.62 9.11
C ASN A 134 3.11 -5.47 9.85
N GLN A 135 2.95 -5.64 11.16
CA GLN A 135 3.87 -6.38 12.03
C GLN A 135 4.04 -7.86 11.64
N ILE A 136 3.09 -8.47 10.93
CA ILE A 136 3.23 -9.81 10.35
C ILE A 136 3.83 -9.75 8.94
N GLY A 137 3.34 -8.83 8.13
CA GLY A 137 3.68 -8.75 6.70
C GLY A 137 5.10 -8.31 6.41
N VAL A 138 5.66 -7.41 7.23
CA VAL A 138 7.05 -6.93 7.07
C VAL A 138 8.06 -8.02 7.40
N PRO A 139 8.01 -8.70 8.56
CA PRO A 139 8.88 -9.86 8.81
C PRO A 139 8.73 -10.93 7.75
N TYR A 140 7.49 -11.29 7.36
CA TYR A 140 7.23 -12.25 6.29
C TYR A 140 7.90 -11.85 4.96
N THR A 141 7.86 -10.56 4.60
CA THR A 141 8.57 -10.04 3.42
C THR A 141 10.07 -10.27 3.56
N LEU A 142 10.67 -9.96 4.71
CA LEU A 142 12.11 -10.12 4.95
C LEU A 142 12.58 -11.58 4.98
N LEU A 143 11.69 -12.57 5.20
CA LEU A 143 12.04 -13.99 5.08
C LEU A 143 12.56 -14.35 3.68
N SER A 144 12.02 -13.71 2.65
CA SER A 144 12.42 -13.94 1.25
C SER A 144 13.58 -13.07 0.76
N LEU A 145 14.12 -12.19 1.61
CA LEU A 145 15.26 -11.33 1.28
C LEU A 145 16.54 -12.15 1.16
N LYS A 146 17.21 -12.05 0.01
CA LYS A 146 18.45 -12.81 -0.32
C LYS A 146 19.53 -11.86 -0.87
N ASN A 147 20.80 -12.25 -0.74
CA ASN A 147 21.93 -11.47 -1.27
C ASN A 147 22.02 -11.40 -2.80
N VAL A 148 21.17 -12.14 -3.52
CA VAL A 148 21.04 -11.97 -4.99
C VAL A 148 20.27 -10.71 -5.37
N HIS A 149 19.57 -10.08 -4.43
CA HIS A 149 18.91 -8.81 -4.66
C HIS A 149 19.88 -7.65 -4.45
N ASP A 150 19.83 -6.66 -5.34
CA ASP A 150 20.59 -5.40 -5.20
C ASP A 150 19.84 -4.39 -4.32
N PHE A 151 18.51 -4.45 -4.37
CA PHE A 151 17.60 -3.54 -3.67
C PHE A 151 16.47 -4.28 -2.97
N SER A 152 15.94 -3.65 -1.91
CA SER A 152 14.72 -4.09 -1.25
C SER A 152 13.82 -2.90 -0.95
N VAL A 153 12.58 -2.88 -1.46
CA VAL A 153 11.61 -1.83 -1.23
C VAL A 153 10.52 -2.33 -0.28
N ILE A 154 10.53 -1.85 0.95
CA ILE A 154 9.67 -2.32 2.04
C ILE A 154 8.62 -1.26 2.36
N GLU A 155 7.35 -1.64 2.16
CA GLU A 155 6.19 -0.84 2.57
C GLU A 155 5.91 -1.07 4.07
N MET A 156 5.78 0.01 4.85
CA MET A 156 5.47 -0.01 6.28
C MET A 156 4.17 0.73 6.54
N GLY A 157 3.15 0.00 6.97
CA GLY A 157 1.84 0.50 7.37
C GLY A 157 1.73 0.59 8.89
N THR A 158 0.75 1.37 9.35
CA THR A 158 0.44 1.49 10.78
C THR A 158 -1.03 1.76 10.97
N SER A 159 -1.58 1.22 12.05
CA SER A 159 -2.91 1.48 12.59
C SER A 159 -2.82 2.08 14.00
N GLU A 160 -1.74 1.79 14.74
CA GLU A 160 -1.54 2.18 16.14
C GLU A 160 -0.19 2.85 16.34
N SER A 161 -0.05 3.53 17.50
CA SER A 161 1.20 4.20 17.87
C SER A 161 2.31 3.19 18.21
N GLY A 162 3.52 3.46 17.74
CA GLY A 162 4.73 2.65 17.99
C GLY A 162 5.00 1.57 16.94
N GLU A 163 4.03 1.25 16.06
CA GLU A 163 4.20 0.19 15.05
C GLU A 163 5.31 0.52 14.04
N ILE A 164 5.38 1.76 13.53
CA ILE A 164 6.44 2.14 12.59
C ILE A 164 7.82 2.05 13.23
N ALA A 165 7.95 2.36 14.52
CA ALA A 165 9.24 2.21 15.21
C ALA A 165 9.68 0.75 15.28
N ILE A 166 8.75 -0.19 15.55
CA ILE A 166 9.00 -1.63 15.55
C ILE A 166 9.42 -2.10 14.17
N LEU A 167 8.65 -1.74 13.12
CA LEU A 167 8.95 -2.11 11.74
C LEU A 167 10.29 -1.52 11.27
N ASN A 168 10.56 -0.27 11.62
CA ASN A 168 11.80 0.40 11.27
C ASN A 168 13.04 -0.28 11.88
N ASN A 169 12.92 -0.78 13.13
CA ASN A 169 13.98 -1.57 13.76
C ASN A 169 14.23 -2.92 13.07
N GLN A 170 13.22 -3.52 12.46
CA GLN A 170 13.36 -4.76 11.67
C GLN A 170 13.95 -4.49 10.29
N VAL A 171 13.47 -3.45 9.60
CA VAL A 171 13.83 -3.10 8.23
C VAL A 171 15.18 -2.40 8.15
N LYS A 172 15.49 -1.49 9.08
CA LYS A 172 16.70 -0.65 9.11
C LYS A 172 17.01 -0.07 7.72
N PRO A 173 16.14 0.79 7.18
CA PRO A 173 16.28 1.30 5.83
C PRO A 173 17.54 2.18 5.67
N ASP A 174 18.12 2.14 4.49
CA ASP A 174 19.18 3.07 4.05
C ASP A 174 18.56 4.35 3.48
N ILE A 175 17.37 4.22 2.89
CA ILE A 175 16.56 5.32 2.38
C ILE A 175 15.17 5.18 3.01
N ALA A 176 14.66 6.24 3.65
CA ALA A 176 13.33 6.26 4.22
C ALA A 176 12.47 7.34 3.55
N ALA A 177 11.27 6.97 3.11
CA ALA A 177 10.39 7.88 2.40
C ALA A 177 9.02 7.99 3.07
N ILE A 178 8.49 9.21 3.18
CA ILE A 178 7.13 9.49 3.58
C ILE A 178 6.37 10.04 2.37
N THR A 179 5.30 9.37 1.96
CA THR A 179 4.50 9.81 0.81
C THR A 179 3.66 11.04 1.13
N ASN A 180 2.86 10.96 2.18
CA ASN A 180 2.02 12.04 2.71
C ASN A 180 1.47 11.68 4.08
N VAL A 181 0.87 12.68 4.75
CA VAL A 181 0.02 12.51 5.93
C VAL A 181 -1.32 13.18 5.68
N SER A 182 -2.38 12.46 5.96
CA SER A 182 -3.76 12.93 5.93
C SER A 182 -4.60 12.17 6.95
N ILE A 183 -5.85 12.57 7.15
CA ILE A 183 -6.80 11.89 8.03
C ILE A 183 -6.96 10.43 7.58
N GLY A 184 -6.80 9.51 8.52
CA GLY A 184 -6.95 8.06 8.37
C GLY A 184 -6.43 7.36 9.62
N HIS A 185 -6.97 6.19 9.97
CA HIS A 185 -6.61 5.42 11.17
C HIS A 185 -6.79 6.21 12.48
N LEU A 186 -7.82 7.07 12.56
CA LEU A 186 -8.09 7.89 13.73
C LEU A 186 -8.44 7.07 14.97
N ASP A 187 -8.98 5.85 14.80
CA ASP A 187 -9.26 4.93 15.91
C ASP A 187 -8.02 4.65 16.76
N GLY A 188 -6.86 4.49 16.12
CA GLY A 188 -5.60 4.20 16.82
C GLY A 188 -4.67 5.40 16.98
N LEU A 189 -4.77 6.43 16.13
CA LEU A 189 -3.79 7.54 16.07
C LEU A 189 -4.37 8.93 16.41
N ARG A 190 -5.67 9.01 16.74
CA ARG A 190 -6.40 10.18 17.26
C ARG A 190 -6.46 11.41 16.33
N ASP A 191 -5.33 11.92 15.85
CA ASP A 191 -5.24 13.14 15.03
C ASP A 191 -4.09 13.10 14.02
N THR A 192 -4.05 14.06 13.11
CA THR A 192 -3.04 14.14 12.05
C THR A 192 -1.62 14.38 12.57
N GLU A 193 -1.45 15.04 13.72
CA GLU A 193 -0.13 15.23 14.35
C GLU A 193 0.40 13.90 14.87
N SER A 194 -0.43 13.10 15.53
CA SER A 194 -0.08 11.76 15.99
C SER A 194 0.29 10.85 14.82
N ILE A 195 -0.47 10.91 13.70
CA ILE A 195 -0.15 10.20 12.46
C ILE A 195 1.21 10.65 11.92
N ALA A 196 1.50 11.95 11.91
CA ALA A 196 2.77 12.50 11.44
C ALA A 196 3.95 12.08 12.33
N ARG A 197 3.75 12.07 13.65
CA ARG A 197 4.75 11.61 14.64
C ARG A 197 5.03 10.12 14.46
N GLU A 198 3.99 9.32 14.34
CA GLU A 198 4.12 7.87 14.15
C GLU A 198 4.86 7.54 12.86
N LYS A 199 4.44 8.10 11.73
CA LYS A 199 5.11 7.88 10.44
C LYS A 199 6.54 8.44 10.42
N GLY A 200 6.80 9.52 11.16
CA GLY A 200 8.13 10.09 11.36
C GLY A 200 9.14 9.13 11.99
N ASN A 201 8.71 8.06 12.66
CA ASN A 201 9.61 7.06 13.24
C ASN A 201 10.39 6.26 12.16
N ILE A 202 9.94 6.26 10.91
CA ILE A 202 10.72 5.68 9.79
C ILE A 202 12.04 6.42 9.55
N LEU A 203 12.13 7.69 9.96
CA LEU A 203 13.27 8.58 9.75
C LEU A 203 14.37 8.43 10.81
N ASN A 204 14.24 7.47 11.73
CA ASN A 204 15.29 7.12 12.68
C ASN A 204 16.23 6.09 12.03
N PHE A 205 17.33 6.54 11.46
CA PHE A 205 18.30 5.68 10.78
C PHE A 205 19.23 4.99 11.78
N TYR A 206 19.64 3.80 11.43
CA TYR A 206 20.55 2.95 12.22
C TYR A 206 21.99 2.99 11.68
N ASN A 207 22.24 3.82 10.67
CA ASN A 207 23.56 4.07 10.10
C ASN A 207 23.74 5.56 9.80
N ASP A 208 25.01 5.98 9.65
CA ASP A 208 25.39 7.38 9.46
C ASP A 208 25.17 7.91 8.02
N ASN A 209 24.67 7.07 7.11
CA ASN A 209 24.49 7.37 5.70
C ASN A 209 23.01 7.37 5.27
N GLY A 210 22.09 7.44 6.23
CA GLY A 210 20.66 7.45 5.96
C GLY A 210 20.21 8.62 5.09
N VAL A 211 19.25 8.37 4.20
CA VAL A 211 18.64 9.40 3.33
C VAL A 211 17.14 9.46 3.56
N ALA A 212 16.63 10.65 3.84
CA ALA A 212 15.22 10.91 3.97
C ALA A 212 14.65 11.49 2.68
N VAL A 213 13.56 10.92 2.14
CA VAL A 213 12.82 11.48 0.99
C VAL A 213 11.47 11.99 1.48
N LEU A 214 11.29 13.30 1.52
CA LEU A 214 10.19 13.97 2.22
C LEU A 214 9.33 14.86 1.31
N PRO A 215 7.98 14.88 1.52
CA PRO A 215 7.09 15.79 0.80
C PRO A 215 7.27 17.23 1.32
N LYS A 216 7.81 18.12 0.48
CA LYS A 216 8.04 19.53 0.83
C LYS A 216 6.75 20.29 1.12
N ASP A 217 5.66 19.90 0.46
CA ASP A 217 4.34 20.52 0.60
C ASP A 217 3.63 20.17 1.93
N SER A 218 4.16 19.21 2.68
CA SER A 218 3.55 18.78 3.94
C SER A 218 3.72 19.85 5.03
N VAL A 219 2.66 20.14 5.77
CA VAL A 219 2.71 20.99 6.97
C VAL A 219 3.62 20.41 8.06
N PHE A 220 3.95 19.12 7.99
CA PHE A 220 4.82 18.41 8.91
C PHE A 220 6.28 18.34 8.44
N PHE A 221 6.62 18.95 7.30
CA PHE A 221 7.98 18.89 6.75
C PHE A 221 9.04 19.37 7.76
N ASP A 222 8.82 20.52 8.38
CA ASP A 222 9.76 21.10 9.35
C ASP A 222 9.92 20.22 10.61
N PHE A 223 8.84 19.55 11.04
CA PHE A 223 8.91 18.61 12.14
C PHE A 223 9.81 17.41 11.79
N TRP A 224 9.62 16.80 10.62
CA TRP A 224 10.43 15.66 10.20
C TRP A 224 11.88 16.02 9.91
N SER A 225 12.11 17.14 9.24
CA SER A 225 13.46 17.59 8.90
C SER A 225 14.33 17.92 10.12
N LYS A 226 13.70 18.36 11.22
CA LYS A 226 14.38 18.61 12.50
C LYS A 226 14.57 17.35 13.34
N LYS A 227 13.68 16.37 13.20
CA LYS A 227 13.69 15.15 14.02
C LYS A 227 14.63 14.08 13.45
N THR A 228 14.79 14.00 12.14
CA THR A 228 15.58 12.95 11.49
C THR A 228 17.07 13.08 11.79
N ASN A 229 17.73 11.92 11.91
CA ASN A 229 19.19 11.81 11.91
C ASN A 229 19.74 11.43 10.51
N ALA A 230 18.97 11.66 9.45
CA ALA A 230 19.42 11.44 8.08
C ALA A 230 20.64 12.31 7.76
N LYS A 231 21.62 11.77 7.04
CA LYS A 231 22.74 12.50 6.48
C LYS A 231 22.31 13.49 5.39
N GLU A 232 21.28 13.12 4.66
CA GLU A 232 20.76 13.88 3.53
C GLU A 232 19.22 13.84 3.53
N ILE A 233 18.62 14.99 3.19
CA ILE A 233 17.18 15.11 2.98
C ILE A 233 16.95 15.52 1.54
N ILE A 234 16.22 14.70 0.81
CA ILE A 234 15.76 14.97 -0.55
C ILE A 234 14.28 15.31 -0.49
N THR A 235 13.88 16.42 -1.09
CA THR A 235 12.50 16.89 -1.08
C THR A 235 11.81 16.73 -2.42
N PHE A 236 10.51 16.41 -2.39
CA PHE A 236 9.66 16.39 -3.58
C PHE A 236 8.35 17.12 -3.30
N GLY A 237 7.73 17.68 -4.33
CA GLY A 237 6.45 18.37 -4.20
C GLY A 237 6.17 19.37 -5.30
N PHE A 238 5.19 20.24 -5.06
CA PHE A 238 4.81 21.33 -5.97
C PHE A 238 5.54 22.65 -5.66
N GLN A 239 6.02 22.79 -4.42
CA GLN A 239 6.69 24.02 -4.00
C GLN A 239 7.97 24.28 -4.81
N GLU A 240 8.26 25.59 -5.05
CA GLU A 240 9.39 26.02 -5.87
C GLU A 240 10.74 25.55 -5.35
N ASN A 241 10.87 25.43 -4.05
CA ASN A 241 12.08 25.02 -3.35
C ASN A 241 12.16 23.52 -3.05
N SER A 242 11.35 22.69 -3.74
CA SER A 242 11.51 21.24 -3.74
C SER A 242 12.67 20.83 -4.63
N ASP A 243 13.52 19.87 -4.17
CA ASP A 243 14.62 19.32 -4.99
C ASP A 243 14.08 18.63 -6.24
N PHE A 244 12.94 17.93 -6.11
CA PHE A 244 12.18 17.35 -7.21
C PHE A 244 10.82 18.03 -7.31
N LYS A 245 10.76 19.17 -8.03
CA LYS A 245 9.53 19.92 -8.19
C LYS A 245 8.67 19.35 -9.31
N VAL A 246 7.43 19.03 -8.98
CA VAL A 246 6.38 18.63 -9.94
C VAL A 246 5.70 19.88 -10.50
N SER A 247 5.50 19.96 -11.82
CA SER A 247 4.75 21.02 -12.48
C SER A 247 4.05 20.53 -13.75
N ASP A 248 3.16 21.37 -14.29
CA ASP A 248 2.49 21.20 -15.59
C ASP A 248 1.89 19.81 -15.76
N ILE A 249 1.00 19.43 -14.83
CA ILE A 249 0.33 18.13 -14.85
C ILE A 249 -0.83 18.15 -15.84
N GLU A 250 -0.79 17.24 -16.80
CA GLU A 250 -1.87 16.95 -17.74
C GLU A 250 -2.40 15.55 -17.45
N ILE A 251 -3.66 15.44 -17.03
CA ILE A 251 -4.31 14.19 -16.69
C ILE A 251 -5.21 13.75 -17.83
N ASP A 252 -5.02 12.54 -18.34
CA ASP A 252 -5.88 11.88 -19.32
C ASP A 252 -6.62 10.73 -18.65
N ILE A 253 -7.86 10.98 -18.24
CA ILE A 253 -8.71 9.98 -17.59
C ILE A 253 -9.05 8.84 -18.57
N ILE A 254 -9.27 9.14 -19.85
CA ILE A 254 -9.70 8.11 -20.82
C ILE A 254 -8.59 7.09 -21.05
N ASN A 255 -7.34 7.56 -21.17
CA ASN A 255 -6.18 6.70 -21.38
C ASN A 255 -5.48 6.31 -20.06
N ASN A 256 -6.08 6.61 -18.91
CA ASN A 256 -5.54 6.34 -17.59
C ASN A 256 -4.07 6.74 -17.44
N SER A 257 -3.75 7.99 -17.77
CA SER A 257 -2.37 8.45 -17.79
C SER A 257 -2.20 9.89 -17.32
N SER A 258 -0.99 10.24 -16.95
CA SER A 258 -0.60 11.61 -16.61
C SER A 258 0.74 11.96 -17.26
N ASN A 259 0.80 13.13 -17.90
CA ASN A 259 2.03 13.80 -18.28
C ASN A 259 2.36 14.87 -17.23
N PHE A 260 3.63 15.07 -16.95
CA PHE A 260 4.08 16.09 -15.99
C PHE A 260 5.55 16.44 -16.22
N TYR A 261 5.97 17.55 -15.63
CA TYR A 261 7.38 17.92 -15.59
C TYR A 261 7.94 17.76 -14.19
N LEU A 262 9.19 17.27 -14.11
CA LEU A 262 10.02 17.35 -12.90
C LEU A 262 11.16 18.32 -13.17
N ARG A 263 11.36 19.26 -12.25
CA ARG A 263 12.56 20.10 -12.21
C ARG A 263 13.45 19.63 -11.07
N PHE A 264 14.68 19.27 -11.39
CA PHE A 264 15.74 18.83 -10.47
C PHE A 264 17.10 19.08 -11.12
N ASP A 265 18.14 19.34 -10.34
CA ASP A 265 19.50 19.65 -10.79
C ASP A 265 19.53 20.72 -11.90
N GLY A 266 18.69 21.77 -11.79
CA GLY A 266 18.58 22.85 -12.78
C GLY A 266 17.94 22.45 -14.10
N LYS A 267 17.49 21.22 -14.29
CA LYS A 267 16.85 20.70 -15.50
C LYS A 267 15.34 20.59 -15.33
N LYS A 268 14.60 20.82 -16.40
CA LYS A 268 13.15 20.56 -16.48
C LYS A 268 12.91 19.43 -17.48
N GLU A 269 12.45 18.30 -17.00
CA GLU A 269 12.32 17.06 -17.75
C GLU A 269 10.86 16.60 -17.82
N LYS A 270 10.37 16.21 -19.00
CA LYS A 270 9.01 15.68 -19.19
C LYS A 270 8.98 14.20 -18.85
N PHE A 271 7.96 13.82 -18.08
CA PHE A 271 7.67 12.44 -17.69
C PHE A 271 6.25 12.04 -18.07
N PHE A 272 6.05 10.75 -18.21
CA PHE A 272 4.76 10.11 -18.43
C PHE A 272 4.62 8.96 -17.42
N ILE A 273 3.42 8.79 -16.86
CA ILE A 273 3.09 7.65 -16.02
C ILE A 273 1.66 7.17 -16.31
N ASN A 274 1.45 5.85 -16.30
CA ASN A 274 0.09 5.30 -16.17
C ASN A 274 -0.49 5.69 -14.83
N GLY A 275 -1.77 6.09 -14.81
CA GLY A 275 -2.46 6.57 -13.60
C GLY A 275 -2.92 8.03 -13.74
N ALA A 276 -4.23 8.17 -13.87
CA ALA A 276 -4.90 9.45 -14.11
C ALA A 276 -5.28 10.14 -12.80
N SER A 277 -4.29 10.58 -12.03
CA SER A 277 -4.53 11.34 -10.79
C SER A 277 -3.45 12.39 -10.53
N ARG A 278 -3.78 13.44 -9.76
CA ARG A 278 -2.79 14.42 -9.31
C ARG A 278 -1.70 13.83 -8.40
N HIS A 279 -1.98 12.68 -7.77
CA HIS A 279 -1.02 12.01 -6.88
C HIS A 279 -0.06 11.07 -7.61
N SER A 280 -0.41 10.59 -8.81
CA SER A 280 0.49 9.74 -9.59
C SER A 280 1.82 10.44 -9.90
N PRO A 281 1.86 11.73 -10.35
CA PRO A 281 3.08 12.49 -10.48
C PRO A 281 3.89 12.68 -9.18
N LEU A 282 3.23 12.86 -8.04
CA LEU A 282 3.93 12.98 -6.74
C LEU A 282 4.58 11.66 -6.31
N ASN A 283 3.85 10.55 -6.42
CA ASN A 283 4.40 9.22 -6.16
C ASN A 283 5.56 8.88 -7.11
N ALA A 284 5.44 9.31 -8.38
CA ALA A 284 6.51 9.18 -9.35
C ALA A 284 7.71 10.06 -8.99
N ALA A 285 7.51 11.32 -8.56
CA ALA A 285 8.59 12.23 -8.17
C ALA A 285 9.42 11.66 -7.01
N LEU A 286 8.76 11.18 -5.94
CA LEU A 286 9.42 10.47 -4.85
C LEU A 286 10.23 9.27 -5.36
N SER A 287 9.61 8.44 -6.23
CA SER A 287 10.25 7.23 -6.76
C SER A 287 11.43 7.56 -7.66
N VAL A 288 11.33 8.61 -8.49
CA VAL A 288 12.42 9.11 -9.35
C VAL A 288 13.58 9.62 -8.50
N ALA A 289 13.28 10.41 -7.46
CA ALA A 289 14.28 10.92 -6.52
C ALA A 289 15.08 9.78 -5.88
N ALA A 290 14.39 8.80 -5.31
CA ALA A 290 15.02 7.64 -4.70
C ALA A 290 15.80 6.78 -5.71
N ALA A 291 15.27 6.58 -6.94
CA ALA A 291 15.94 5.81 -7.98
C ALA A 291 17.21 6.50 -8.51
N ILE A 292 17.20 7.83 -8.70
CA ILE A 292 18.40 8.60 -9.07
C ILE A 292 19.45 8.49 -7.96
N TYR A 293 19.07 8.64 -6.69
CA TYR A 293 19.97 8.45 -5.57
C TYR A 293 20.57 7.04 -5.52
N CYS A 294 19.82 6.03 -5.95
CA CYS A 294 20.32 4.66 -6.12
C CYS A 294 21.19 4.45 -7.36
N GLY A 295 21.45 5.50 -8.16
CA GLY A 295 22.30 5.46 -9.34
C GLY A 295 21.61 4.98 -10.61
N CYS A 296 20.28 4.98 -10.67
CA CYS A 296 19.55 4.63 -11.89
C CYS A 296 19.67 5.75 -12.95
N PRO A 297 20.06 5.43 -14.19
CA PRO A 297 20.15 6.42 -15.26
C PRO A 297 18.77 7.03 -15.59
N LEU A 298 18.71 8.36 -15.78
CA LEU A 298 17.47 9.08 -16.07
C LEU A 298 16.75 8.55 -17.33
N SER A 299 17.51 8.17 -18.37
CA SER A 299 16.95 7.58 -19.59
C SER A 299 16.16 6.30 -19.32
N ASN A 300 16.68 5.46 -18.44
CA ASN A 300 16.06 4.19 -18.05
C ASN A 300 14.83 4.43 -17.17
N ILE A 301 14.92 5.38 -16.22
CA ILE A 301 13.79 5.81 -15.39
C ILE A 301 12.62 6.26 -16.29
N LYS A 302 12.86 7.16 -17.25
CA LYS A 302 11.83 7.65 -18.19
C LYS A 302 11.20 6.53 -19.02
N LYS A 303 12.02 5.60 -19.50
CA LYS A 303 11.56 4.45 -20.28
C LYS A 303 10.65 3.56 -19.43
N ARG A 304 11.08 3.23 -18.20
CA ARG A 304 10.36 2.31 -17.33
C ARG A 304 9.05 2.89 -16.79
N LEU A 305 9.00 4.19 -16.45
CA LEU A 305 7.77 4.83 -16.00
C LEU A 305 6.59 4.68 -16.96
N LYS A 306 6.86 4.61 -18.27
CA LYS A 306 5.82 4.44 -19.31
C LYS A 306 5.13 3.07 -19.26
N PHE A 307 5.77 2.05 -18.69
CA PHE A 307 5.30 0.67 -18.71
C PHE A 307 5.00 0.13 -17.29
N ILE A 308 4.78 1.03 -16.33
CA ILE A 308 4.42 0.63 -14.98
C ILE A 308 2.95 0.31 -14.90
N ASP A 309 2.63 -0.91 -14.49
CA ASP A 309 1.30 -1.28 -14.05
C ASP A 309 1.13 -0.82 -12.60
N LEU A 310 0.25 0.15 -12.38
CA LEU A 310 -0.15 0.57 -11.04
C LEU A 310 -1.01 -0.52 -10.37
N PRO A 311 -1.05 -0.53 -9.02
CA PRO A 311 -1.88 -1.49 -8.32
C PRO A 311 -3.35 -1.38 -8.72
N GLU A 312 -4.00 -2.52 -8.90
CA GLU A 312 -5.43 -2.60 -9.18
C GLU A 312 -6.28 -1.89 -8.11
N ARG A 313 -7.49 -1.47 -8.50
CA ARG A 313 -8.48 -0.86 -7.60
C ARG A 313 -8.00 0.44 -6.94
N ARG A 314 -7.11 1.17 -7.62
CA ARG A 314 -6.60 2.48 -7.21
C ARG A 314 -6.71 3.45 -8.37
N LEU A 315 -7.92 4.01 -8.57
CA LEU A 315 -8.31 4.79 -9.74
C LEU A 315 -8.06 4.02 -11.04
N ALA A 316 -8.32 2.71 -11.03
CA ALA A 316 -8.21 1.87 -12.23
C ALA A 316 -9.40 2.15 -13.16
N ILE A 317 -9.09 2.44 -14.41
CA ILE A 317 -10.11 2.84 -15.40
C ILE A 317 -10.36 1.71 -16.38
N SER A 318 -11.63 1.40 -16.61
CA SER A 318 -12.05 0.35 -17.56
C SER A 318 -13.40 0.70 -18.19
N ASN A 319 -13.72 0.00 -19.27
CA ASN A 319 -15.07 0.00 -19.79
C ASN A 319 -16.01 -0.68 -18.79
N SER A 320 -17.26 -0.24 -18.79
CA SER A 320 -18.32 -0.76 -17.95
C SER A 320 -19.57 -0.99 -18.79
N LEU A 321 -20.53 -1.68 -18.20
CA LEU A 321 -21.78 -2.06 -18.84
C LEU A 321 -22.45 -0.88 -19.59
N ARG A 322 -23.09 -1.18 -20.70
CA ARG A 322 -23.77 -0.21 -21.58
C ARG A 322 -22.87 0.91 -22.12
N GLY A 323 -21.56 0.66 -22.23
CA GLY A 323 -20.57 1.63 -22.73
C GLY A 323 -20.28 2.77 -21.77
N SER A 324 -20.67 2.65 -20.50
CA SER A 324 -20.26 3.57 -19.44
C SER A 324 -18.76 3.40 -19.12
N LEU A 325 -18.19 4.33 -18.37
CA LEU A 325 -16.80 4.26 -17.90
C LEU A 325 -16.81 3.97 -16.40
N LEU A 326 -15.99 3.03 -15.95
CA LEU A 326 -15.77 2.70 -14.54
C LEU A 326 -14.41 3.21 -14.09
N ILE A 327 -14.41 3.93 -12.98
CA ILE A 327 -13.23 4.25 -12.18
C ILE A 327 -13.33 3.41 -10.90
N ASP A 328 -12.55 2.34 -10.86
CA ASP A 328 -12.46 1.43 -9.71
C ASP A 328 -11.40 1.95 -8.74
N ASP A 329 -11.83 2.55 -7.63
CA ASP A 329 -11.00 2.99 -6.50
C ASP A 329 -11.42 2.27 -5.20
N SER A 330 -11.85 1.02 -5.36
CA SER A 330 -12.51 0.21 -4.32
C SER A 330 -11.53 -0.46 -3.33
N TYR A 331 -10.22 -0.26 -3.45
CA TYR A 331 -9.26 -0.89 -2.57
C TYR A 331 -9.43 -0.47 -1.09
N ASN A 332 -9.53 0.84 -0.83
CA ASN A 332 -9.76 1.43 0.49
C ASN A 332 -10.25 2.87 0.35
N SER A 333 -10.86 3.43 1.41
CA SER A 333 -11.34 4.80 1.44
C SER A 333 -10.95 5.51 2.73
N ASN A 334 -10.51 6.76 2.58
CA ASN A 334 -10.42 7.77 3.65
C ASN A 334 -10.77 9.13 3.05
N PRO A 335 -11.02 10.18 3.86
CA PRO A 335 -11.50 11.47 3.37
C PRO A 335 -10.62 12.09 2.29
N ALA A 336 -9.30 12.07 2.46
CA ALA A 336 -8.36 12.65 1.51
C ALA A 336 -8.36 11.87 0.18
N SER A 337 -8.37 10.52 0.23
CA SER A 337 -8.40 9.69 -0.97
C SER A 337 -9.74 9.80 -1.70
N LEU A 338 -10.85 9.99 -0.98
CA LEU A 338 -12.17 10.18 -1.58
C LEU A 338 -12.26 11.55 -2.26
N LYS A 339 -11.79 12.64 -1.62
CA LYS A 339 -11.69 13.95 -2.27
C LYS A 339 -10.91 13.87 -3.58
N ASN A 340 -9.75 13.24 -3.56
CA ASN A 340 -8.91 13.08 -4.74
C ASN A 340 -9.58 12.28 -5.87
N ALA A 341 -10.31 11.24 -5.52
CA ALA A 341 -11.06 10.45 -6.50
C ALA A 341 -12.17 11.27 -7.15
N VAL A 342 -12.91 12.05 -6.36
CA VAL A 342 -13.96 12.95 -6.85
C VAL A 342 -13.35 14.09 -7.71
N ASP A 343 -12.25 14.70 -7.27
CA ASP A 343 -11.58 15.76 -8.03
C ASP A 343 -11.04 15.25 -9.38
N SER A 344 -10.71 13.97 -9.49
CA SER A 344 -10.30 13.40 -10.77
C SER A 344 -11.42 13.39 -11.82
N LEU A 345 -12.70 13.54 -11.40
CA LEU A 345 -13.83 13.66 -12.31
C LEU A 345 -14.02 15.08 -12.87
N GLU A 346 -13.29 16.08 -12.36
CA GLU A 346 -13.41 17.47 -12.78
C GLU A 346 -13.10 17.60 -14.28
N GLY A 347 -13.86 18.44 -14.98
CA GLY A 347 -13.68 18.69 -16.42
C GLY A 347 -14.20 17.58 -17.34
N LEU A 348 -14.62 16.41 -16.84
CA LEU A 348 -15.20 15.36 -17.67
C LEU A 348 -16.64 15.73 -18.07
N LYS A 349 -16.94 15.63 -19.38
CA LYS A 349 -18.25 15.93 -19.97
C LYS A 349 -19.20 14.71 -19.96
N ARG A 350 -19.18 13.92 -18.88
CA ARG A 350 -20.06 12.76 -18.71
C ARG A 350 -20.86 12.93 -17.41
N LYS A 351 -22.02 12.28 -17.31
CA LYS A 351 -22.78 12.17 -16.08
C LYS A 351 -21.94 11.45 -15.03
N LYS A 352 -21.65 12.09 -13.91
CA LYS A 352 -20.80 11.61 -12.84
C LYS A 352 -21.62 10.95 -11.76
N VAL A 353 -21.39 9.69 -11.50
CA VAL A 353 -22.10 8.89 -10.49
C VAL A 353 -21.07 8.36 -9.49
N CYS A 354 -21.19 8.77 -8.23
CA CYS A 354 -20.40 8.21 -7.13
C CYS A 354 -21.15 7.08 -6.46
N ILE A 355 -20.45 5.97 -6.23
CA ILE A 355 -20.94 4.75 -5.62
C ILE A 355 -20.02 4.44 -4.44
N LEU A 356 -20.52 4.67 -3.22
CA LEU A 356 -19.67 4.78 -2.04
C LEU A 356 -20.07 3.75 -0.98
N GLY A 357 -19.08 3.03 -0.47
CA GLY A 357 -19.17 2.31 0.80
C GLY A 357 -18.64 3.17 1.94
N ASP A 358 -18.96 2.82 3.18
CA ASP A 358 -18.49 3.54 4.37
C ASP A 358 -16.97 3.73 4.37
N MET A 359 -16.54 4.84 4.92
CA MET A 359 -15.16 5.06 5.37
C MET A 359 -15.04 4.58 6.81
N LYS A 360 -14.22 3.57 7.05
CA LYS A 360 -13.98 3.01 8.40
C LYS A 360 -12.72 3.63 9.04
N GLU A 361 -12.49 3.34 10.31
CA GLU A 361 -11.33 3.78 11.09
C GLU A 361 -11.27 5.32 11.29
N LEU A 362 -12.43 5.97 11.38
CA LEU A 362 -12.55 7.43 11.58
C LEU A 362 -12.84 7.83 13.04
N GLY A 363 -12.97 6.85 13.95
CA GLY A 363 -13.24 7.09 15.36
C GLY A 363 -14.58 7.79 15.63
N SER A 364 -14.63 8.55 16.70
CA SER A 364 -15.83 9.29 17.12
C SER A 364 -16.31 10.35 16.12
N ASP A 365 -15.43 10.77 15.20
CA ASP A 365 -15.75 11.82 14.23
C ASP A 365 -16.35 11.27 12.93
N SER A 366 -16.59 9.95 12.85
CA SER A 366 -17.05 9.27 11.63
C SER A 366 -18.26 9.95 10.99
N GLN A 367 -19.31 10.18 11.76
CA GLN A 367 -20.55 10.82 11.26
C GLN A 367 -20.28 12.23 10.71
N LYS A 368 -19.54 13.05 11.44
CA LYS A 368 -19.18 14.40 11.01
C LYS A 368 -18.38 14.39 9.72
N ILE A 369 -17.38 13.48 9.61
CA ILE A 369 -16.54 13.37 8.43
C ILE A 369 -17.33 12.88 7.23
N HIS A 370 -18.28 11.92 7.39
CA HIS A 370 -19.17 11.49 6.31
C HIS A 370 -20.05 12.64 5.83
N GLN A 371 -20.61 13.46 6.74
CA GLN A 371 -21.40 14.64 6.38
C GLN A 371 -20.55 15.66 5.59
N GLU A 372 -19.33 15.99 6.04
CA GLU A 372 -18.43 16.89 5.33
C GLU A 372 -18.07 16.36 3.93
N MET A 373 -17.91 15.05 3.81
CA MET A 373 -17.63 14.42 2.52
C MET A 373 -18.84 14.40 1.61
N TYR A 374 -20.04 14.16 2.15
CA TYR A 374 -21.28 14.28 1.38
C TYR A 374 -21.44 15.70 0.80
N GLU A 375 -21.26 16.73 1.61
CA GLU A 375 -21.32 18.13 1.16
C GLU A 375 -20.32 18.41 0.04
N TYR A 376 -19.08 17.95 0.22
CA TYR A 376 -18.03 18.10 -0.79
C TYR A 376 -18.37 17.43 -2.12
N ILE A 377 -18.89 16.20 -2.07
CA ILE A 377 -19.22 15.39 -3.25
C ILE A 377 -20.45 15.95 -3.97
N SER A 378 -21.48 16.37 -3.21
CA SER A 378 -22.75 16.85 -3.74
C SER A 378 -22.61 18.03 -4.70
N GLU A 379 -21.55 18.84 -4.54
CA GLU A 379 -21.25 19.97 -5.42
C GLU A 379 -20.54 19.58 -6.73
N ARG A 380 -20.01 18.35 -6.83
CA ARG A 380 -19.08 17.94 -7.89
C ARG A 380 -19.56 16.82 -8.78
N VAL A 381 -20.61 16.10 -8.37
CA VAL A 381 -21.12 14.94 -9.11
C VAL A 381 -22.63 15.06 -9.37
N ASP A 382 -23.16 14.25 -10.27
CA ASP A 382 -24.58 14.30 -10.64
C ASP A 382 -25.45 13.42 -9.75
N GLN A 383 -24.94 12.28 -9.28
CA GLN A 383 -25.67 11.34 -8.40
C GLN A 383 -24.73 10.71 -7.38
N ILE A 384 -25.27 10.41 -6.18
CA ILE A 384 -24.55 9.78 -5.08
C ILE A 384 -25.39 8.59 -4.59
N PHE A 385 -24.80 7.41 -4.70
CA PHE A 385 -25.36 6.15 -4.20
C PHE A 385 -24.43 5.57 -3.14
N CYS A 386 -24.99 5.21 -1.99
CA CYS A 386 -24.19 4.75 -0.87
C CYS A 386 -24.71 3.43 -0.31
N ILE A 387 -23.78 2.67 0.29
CA ILE A 387 -24.06 1.49 1.09
C ILE A 387 -23.29 1.65 2.40
N GLY A 388 -23.98 1.46 3.52
CA GLY A 388 -23.41 1.45 4.85
C GLY A 388 -24.11 2.37 5.84
N ASP A 389 -23.93 2.05 7.11
CA ASP A 389 -24.61 2.70 8.21
C ASP A 389 -24.15 4.14 8.42
N GLU A 390 -22.86 4.41 8.17
CA GLU A 390 -22.26 5.73 8.35
C GLU A 390 -22.84 6.75 7.37
N TRP A 391 -23.00 6.38 6.09
CA TRP A 391 -23.65 7.24 5.09
C TRP A 391 -25.11 7.48 5.38
N SER A 392 -25.81 6.53 6.03
CA SER A 392 -27.23 6.66 6.39
C SER A 392 -27.49 7.75 7.44
N THR A 393 -26.44 8.15 8.19
CA THR A 393 -26.54 9.23 9.18
C THR A 393 -26.41 10.62 8.57
N CYS A 394 -26.02 10.74 7.30
CA CYS A 394 -25.88 12.02 6.62
C CYS A 394 -27.24 12.67 6.35
N SER A 395 -27.29 13.97 6.54
CA SER A 395 -28.50 14.77 6.20
C SER A 395 -28.37 15.29 4.77
N PRO A 396 -29.24 14.88 3.83
CA PRO A 396 -29.23 15.41 2.48
C PRO A 396 -29.47 16.93 2.48
N ASN A 397 -28.80 17.62 1.58
CA ASN A 397 -28.99 19.04 1.35
C ASN A 397 -29.93 19.26 0.14
N GLU A 398 -30.44 20.49 -0.05
CA GLU A 398 -31.31 20.85 -1.16
C GLU A 398 -30.67 20.68 -2.55
N LYS A 399 -29.33 20.50 -2.62
CA LYS A 399 -28.59 20.45 -3.89
C LYS A 399 -28.58 19.06 -4.53
N LYS A 400 -28.57 18.00 -3.71
CA LYS A 400 -28.49 16.61 -4.17
C LYS A 400 -29.13 15.64 -3.22
N ASP A 401 -29.83 14.67 -3.80
CA ASP A 401 -30.32 13.51 -3.07
C ASP A 401 -29.19 12.53 -2.78
N LEU A 402 -29.21 11.98 -1.58
CA LEU A 402 -28.38 10.86 -1.16
C LEU A 402 -29.24 9.60 -1.15
N SER A 403 -28.95 8.68 -2.05
CA SER A 403 -29.68 7.41 -2.11
C SER A 403 -28.90 6.32 -1.38
N ILE A 404 -29.48 5.79 -0.31
CA ILE A 404 -28.89 4.71 0.49
C ILE A 404 -29.51 3.37 0.06
N PHE A 405 -28.66 2.36 -0.15
CA PHE A 405 -29.07 1.00 -0.49
C PHE A 405 -28.68 0.04 0.64
N GLU A 406 -29.52 -0.95 0.90
CA GLU A 406 -29.28 -1.94 1.94
C GLU A 406 -28.18 -2.93 1.56
N ASN A 407 -28.05 -3.24 0.26
CA ASN A 407 -27.07 -4.20 -0.23
C ASN A 407 -26.59 -3.89 -1.65
N GLN A 408 -25.54 -4.59 -2.08
CA GLN A 408 -24.91 -4.37 -3.38
C GLN A 408 -25.77 -4.87 -4.56
N ASP A 409 -26.66 -5.86 -4.37
CA ASP A 409 -27.47 -6.41 -5.45
C ASP A 409 -28.59 -5.46 -5.86
N ASP A 410 -29.22 -4.81 -4.87
CA ASP A 410 -30.25 -3.77 -5.12
C ASP A 410 -29.62 -2.55 -5.80
N LEU A 411 -28.45 -2.12 -5.31
CA LEU A 411 -27.70 -1.02 -5.92
C LEU A 411 -27.30 -1.37 -7.36
N TYR A 412 -26.78 -2.57 -7.61
CA TYR A 412 -26.42 -3.03 -8.95
C TYR A 412 -27.61 -3.01 -9.90
N SER A 413 -28.77 -3.53 -9.45
CA SER A 413 -30.01 -3.54 -10.23
C SER A 413 -30.48 -2.13 -10.59
N HIS A 414 -30.37 -1.20 -9.64
CA HIS A 414 -30.67 0.21 -9.88
C HIS A 414 -29.68 0.83 -10.90
N LEU A 415 -28.39 0.62 -10.72
CA LEU A 415 -27.34 1.16 -11.61
C LEU A 415 -27.56 0.75 -13.05
N ILE A 416 -27.85 -0.54 -13.31
CA ILE A 416 -28.12 -1.03 -14.68
C ILE A 416 -29.29 -0.26 -15.34
N SER A 417 -30.29 0.19 -14.58
CA SER A 417 -31.43 0.91 -15.13
C SER A 417 -31.09 2.33 -15.60
N ILE A 418 -30.06 2.97 -15.02
CA ILE A 418 -29.76 4.40 -15.19
C ILE A 418 -28.48 4.71 -15.96
N ILE A 419 -27.55 3.73 -16.09
CA ILE A 419 -26.25 3.92 -16.76
C ILE A 419 -26.39 3.84 -18.28
N ASP A 420 -25.58 4.63 -18.97
CA ASP A 420 -25.43 4.64 -20.40
C ASP A 420 -24.00 5.06 -20.81
N LYS A 421 -23.74 5.14 -22.12
CA LYS A 421 -22.43 5.54 -22.67
C LYS A 421 -21.95 6.95 -22.28
N LYS A 422 -22.84 7.78 -21.71
CA LYS A 422 -22.51 9.13 -21.22
C LYS A 422 -22.24 9.15 -19.72
N THR A 423 -22.31 8.00 -19.07
CA THR A 423 -22.11 7.88 -17.61
C THR A 423 -20.66 7.51 -17.28
N ILE A 424 -20.16 8.07 -16.18
CA ILE A 424 -18.93 7.67 -15.53
C ILE A 424 -19.24 7.27 -14.08
N LEU A 425 -18.78 6.11 -13.68
CA LEU A 425 -18.99 5.51 -12.36
C LEU A 425 -17.70 5.58 -11.56
N LEU A 426 -17.72 6.18 -10.38
CA LEU A 426 -16.64 6.09 -9.41
C LEU A 426 -17.09 5.17 -8.28
N VAL A 427 -16.41 4.01 -8.13
CA VAL A 427 -16.69 3.06 -7.05
C VAL A 427 -15.59 3.15 -6.00
N LYS A 428 -15.96 3.44 -4.74
CA LYS A 428 -15.01 3.58 -3.64
C LYS A 428 -15.64 3.21 -2.30
N GLY A 429 -14.83 2.64 -1.39
CA GLY A 429 -15.22 2.32 -0.01
C GLY A 429 -14.04 1.72 0.76
N SER A 430 -14.16 1.64 2.07
CA SER A 430 -13.18 0.94 2.89
C SER A 430 -13.11 -0.55 2.54
N ARG A 431 -11.98 -1.21 2.78
CA ARG A 431 -11.77 -2.61 2.39
C ARG A 431 -12.85 -3.55 2.93
N SER A 432 -13.33 -3.30 4.14
CA SER A 432 -14.39 -4.10 4.78
C SER A 432 -15.75 -4.00 4.09
N THR A 433 -16.03 -2.93 3.36
CA THR A 433 -17.30 -2.74 2.64
C THR A 433 -17.40 -3.54 1.33
N ARG A 434 -16.30 -4.16 0.91
CA ARG A 434 -16.22 -5.03 -0.26
C ARG A 434 -16.77 -4.42 -1.55
N MET A 435 -16.59 -3.09 -1.73
CA MET A 435 -17.02 -2.40 -2.95
C MET A 435 -16.31 -2.93 -4.21
N ASP A 436 -15.23 -3.66 -4.03
CA ASP A 436 -14.54 -4.40 -5.08
C ASP A 436 -15.42 -5.43 -5.78
N LEU A 437 -16.36 -6.06 -5.08
CA LEU A 437 -17.31 -7.02 -5.68
C LEU A 437 -18.29 -6.33 -6.62
N LEU A 438 -18.78 -5.15 -6.22
CA LEU A 438 -19.66 -4.36 -7.07
C LEU A 438 -18.91 -3.82 -8.31
N ALA A 439 -17.67 -3.32 -8.11
CA ALA A 439 -16.84 -2.87 -9.21
C ALA A 439 -16.60 -3.99 -10.24
N ASP A 440 -16.33 -5.23 -9.79
CA ASP A 440 -16.14 -6.39 -10.68
C ASP A 440 -17.41 -6.75 -11.45
N LYS A 441 -18.61 -6.65 -10.83
CA LYS A 441 -19.90 -6.86 -11.51
C LYS A 441 -20.19 -5.78 -12.59
N LEU A 442 -19.66 -4.57 -12.42
CA LEU A 442 -19.88 -3.45 -13.35
C LEU A 442 -18.89 -3.44 -14.52
N LYS A 443 -17.80 -4.21 -14.48
CA LYS A 443 -16.85 -4.35 -15.61
C LYS A 443 -17.47 -5.13 -16.77
N GLU A 444 -17.12 -4.73 -18.00
CA GLU A 444 -17.38 -5.51 -19.22
C GLU A 444 -16.44 -6.70 -19.36
#